data_6f8e82d908e1d50a07427758d27a4d68
#
_entry.id   6f8e82d908e1d50a07427758d27a4d68
#
_cell.length_a   1.000
_cell.length_b   1.000
_cell.length_c   1.000
_cell.angle_alpha   90.00
_cell.angle_beta   90.00
_cell.angle_gamma   90.00
#
_symmetry.space_group_name_H-M   'P 1'
#
loop_
_entity.id
_entity.type
_entity.pdbx_description
1 polymer ?
#
loop_
_entity_poly.entity_id
_entity_poly.type
_entity_poly.pdbx_seq_one_letter_code
_entity_poly.pdbx_strand_id
1 'polypeptide(L)'
;MNEPIEVLAAELPRVVRWAGALARQLRRHDIAVGGKHSGSADTDALTLTDLSVQEILVAALRDMGPTVRRCRIEAEEGTGDLGRFAAESEWVLAIDPIDGTREYRDRIGHRYAVMLHARTAETIHYSLVFLPEEDTDGTWLEVRGDRIVLGADDPARTARAVLDALPPVVPAPTRASRRILVSGFLGREAERARAVSATGLDGVLGAATPGSLYPLMASGYLTGALFHTPNVYDFPVCMHVARALGGEAVWVHDGKRVDFRRTWRDERANMIRLPGIVACASDRSALATLVDVAREWSPERYR
;
A
#
# COMPACT_ATOMS: atom_id res chain seq x y z
N MET A 1 -1.39 -15.63 18.90
CA MET A 1 -2.73 -15.95 18.37
C MET A 1 -3.00 -15.08 17.15
N ASN A 2 -3.04 -15.68 15.95
CA ASN A 2 -3.25 -14.93 14.68
C ASN A 2 -4.73 -14.98 14.24
N GLU A 3 -5.67 -15.01 15.20
CA GLU A 3 -7.10 -15.14 14.90
C GLU A 3 -7.65 -14.17 13.83
N PRO A 4 -7.36 -12.84 13.88
CA PRO A 4 -7.90 -11.96 12.86
C PRO A 4 -7.33 -12.26 11.46
N ILE A 5 -6.07 -12.69 11.36
CA ILE A 5 -5.44 -13.00 10.08
C ILE A 5 -6.10 -14.19 9.38
N GLU A 6 -6.45 -15.24 10.13
CA GLU A 6 -7.11 -16.43 9.57
C GLU A 6 -8.49 -16.07 8.99
N VAL A 7 -9.27 -15.27 9.72
CA VAL A 7 -10.59 -14.81 9.28
C VAL A 7 -10.45 -13.92 8.03
N LEU A 8 -9.52 -12.96 8.06
CA LEU A 8 -9.28 -12.07 6.93
C LEU A 8 -8.84 -12.86 5.70
N ALA A 9 -7.87 -13.75 5.84
CA ALA A 9 -7.39 -14.55 4.71
C ALA A 9 -8.49 -15.42 4.10
N ALA A 10 -9.42 -15.93 4.90
CA ALA A 10 -10.53 -16.74 4.41
C ALA A 10 -11.61 -15.91 3.69
N GLU A 11 -12.03 -14.81 4.27
CA GLU A 11 -13.26 -14.10 3.86
C GLU A 11 -13.01 -12.85 3.01
N LEU A 12 -11.90 -12.12 3.27
CA LEU A 12 -11.64 -10.83 2.64
C LEU A 12 -11.43 -10.91 1.12
N PRO A 13 -10.76 -11.94 0.55
CA PRO A 13 -10.52 -11.97 -0.90
C PRO A 13 -11.79 -11.86 -1.75
N ARG A 14 -12.88 -12.52 -1.32
CA ARG A 14 -14.18 -12.42 -2.00
C ARG A 14 -14.70 -10.99 -2.03
N VAL A 15 -14.57 -10.27 -0.92
CA VAL A 15 -15.07 -8.90 -0.79
C VAL A 15 -14.23 -7.94 -1.62
N VAL A 16 -12.91 -8.07 -1.58
CA VAL A 16 -11.97 -7.22 -2.33
C VAL A 16 -12.14 -7.41 -3.84
N ARG A 17 -12.37 -8.67 -4.32
CA ARG A 17 -12.71 -8.92 -5.73
C ARG A 17 -14.00 -8.19 -6.13
N TRP A 18 -15.03 -8.28 -5.31
CA TRP A 18 -16.30 -7.61 -5.57
C TRP A 18 -16.15 -6.08 -5.55
N ALA A 19 -15.44 -5.53 -4.59
CA ALA A 19 -15.11 -4.10 -4.52
C ALA A 19 -14.33 -3.63 -5.77
N GLY A 20 -13.36 -4.41 -6.23
CA GLY A 20 -12.63 -4.15 -7.47
C GLY A 20 -13.53 -4.19 -8.71
N ALA A 21 -14.46 -5.13 -8.79
CA ALA A 21 -15.43 -5.18 -9.89
C ALA A 21 -16.34 -3.94 -9.90
N LEU A 22 -16.79 -3.48 -8.72
CA LEU A 22 -17.53 -2.23 -8.60
C LEU A 22 -16.67 -1.02 -9.04
N ALA A 23 -15.43 -0.94 -8.58
CA ALA A 23 -14.50 0.12 -8.97
C ALA A 23 -14.34 0.18 -10.50
N ARG A 24 -14.13 -0.97 -11.16
CA ARG A 24 -14.05 -1.09 -12.61
C ARG A 24 -15.30 -0.56 -13.32
N GLN A 25 -16.50 -0.81 -12.78
CA GLN A 25 -17.75 -0.30 -13.37
C GLN A 25 -17.90 1.20 -13.15
N LEU A 26 -17.66 1.70 -11.96
CA LEU A 26 -17.81 3.12 -11.64
C LEU A 26 -16.80 4.00 -12.38
N ARG A 27 -15.59 3.49 -12.69
CA ARG A 27 -14.57 4.23 -13.44
C ARG A 27 -15.03 4.73 -14.83
N ARG A 28 -16.10 4.14 -15.38
CA ARG A 28 -16.68 4.54 -16.67
C ARG A 28 -17.42 5.87 -16.61
N HIS A 29 -17.73 6.36 -15.39
CA HIS A 29 -18.48 7.56 -15.15
C HIS A 29 -17.58 8.69 -14.62
N ASP A 30 -18.03 9.94 -14.75
CA ASP A 30 -17.38 11.08 -14.09
C ASP A 30 -17.92 11.17 -12.66
N ILE A 31 -17.09 10.77 -11.71
CA ILE A 31 -17.45 10.60 -10.31
C ILE A 31 -16.46 11.27 -9.36
N ALA A 32 -15.70 12.26 -9.86
CA ALA A 32 -14.81 13.06 -9.04
C ALA A 32 -15.57 13.79 -7.94
N VAL A 33 -15.01 13.78 -6.72
CA VAL A 33 -15.55 14.48 -5.55
C VAL A 33 -14.48 15.46 -5.06
N GLY A 34 -14.90 16.66 -4.67
CA GLY A 34 -14.02 17.64 -4.05
C GLY A 34 -13.91 17.41 -2.54
N GLY A 35 -12.83 17.91 -1.92
CA GLY A 35 -12.77 17.93 -0.46
C GLY A 35 -11.41 17.91 0.21
N LYS A 36 -10.35 17.50 -0.48
CA LYS A 36 -8.97 17.50 0.08
C LYS A 36 -8.17 18.70 -0.50
N HIS A 37 -7.33 19.33 0.29
CA HIS A 37 -6.55 20.54 -0.09
C HIS A 37 -5.13 20.49 0.51
N SER A 38 -4.40 19.43 0.26
CA SER A 38 -3.02 19.26 0.76
C SER A 38 -1.97 19.98 -0.09
N GLY A 39 -2.33 20.40 -1.30
CA GLY A 39 -1.40 20.91 -2.31
C GLY A 39 -0.71 19.82 -3.14
N SER A 40 -1.09 18.57 -2.96
CA SER A 40 -0.65 17.44 -3.79
C SER A 40 -1.84 16.89 -4.58
N ALA A 41 -1.75 16.95 -5.90
CA ALA A 41 -2.84 16.45 -6.77
C ALA A 41 -3.14 14.96 -6.56
N ASP A 42 -2.14 14.16 -6.17
CA ASP A 42 -2.31 12.75 -5.87
C ASP A 42 -3.06 12.55 -4.54
N THR A 43 -2.68 13.28 -3.50
CA THR A 43 -3.32 13.22 -2.18
C THR A 43 -4.72 13.85 -2.17
N ASP A 44 -4.97 14.86 -3.03
CA ASP A 44 -6.26 15.58 -3.08
C ASP A 44 -7.30 14.89 -3.98
N ALA A 45 -6.91 13.84 -4.71
CA ALA A 45 -7.84 13.08 -5.52
C ALA A 45 -8.83 12.30 -4.63
N LEU A 46 -10.11 12.38 -4.96
CA LEU A 46 -11.20 11.65 -4.32
C LEU A 46 -12.29 11.39 -5.33
N THR A 47 -12.92 10.22 -5.29
CA THR A 47 -14.05 9.86 -6.13
C THR A 47 -15.18 9.23 -5.31
N LEU A 48 -16.37 9.15 -5.87
CA LEU A 48 -17.48 8.40 -5.28
C LEU A 48 -17.12 6.92 -5.11
N THR A 49 -16.20 6.40 -5.92
CA THR A 49 -15.73 5.02 -5.81
C THR A 49 -15.00 4.79 -4.52
N ASP A 50 -14.09 5.70 -4.11
CA ASP A 50 -13.36 5.59 -2.84
C ASP A 50 -14.35 5.42 -1.69
N LEU A 51 -15.38 6.28 -1.64
CA LEU A 51 -16.41 6.22 -0.60
C LEU A 51 -17.22 4.91 -0.67
N SER A 52 -17.64 4.50 -1.86
CA SER A 52 -18.49 3.31 -2.04
C SER A 52 -17.73 2.02 -1.75
N VAL A 53 -16.50 1.92 -2.21
CA VAL A 53 -15.63 0.76 -1.96
C VAL A 53 -15.30 0.65 -0.46
N GLN A 54 -15.00 1.77 0.19
CA GLN A 54 -14.75 1.76 1.63
C GLN A 54 -15.97 1.32 2.43
N GLU A 55 -17.18 1.81 2.11
CA GLU A 55 -18.43 1.36 2.76
C GLU A 55 -18.61 -0.15 2.67
N ILE A 56 -18.35 -0.73 1.49
CA ILE A 56 -18.45 -2.18 1.26
C ILE A 56 -17.43 -2.93 2.11
N LEU A 57 -16.16 -2.48 2.12
CA LEU A 57 -15.10 -3.12 2.89
C LEU A 57 -15.38 -3.06 4.39
N VAL A 58 -15.78 -1.88 4.91
CA VAL A 58 -16.11 -1.68 6.33
C VAL A 58 -17.31 -2.54 6.74
N ALA A 59 -18.38 -2.56 5.93
CA ALA A 59 -19.56 -3.39 6.21
C ALA A 59 -19.21 -4.89 6.25
N ALA A 60 -18.44 -5.35 5.28
CA ALA A 60 -18.01 -6.75 5.24
C ALA A 60 -17.12 -7.13 6.43
N LEU A 61 -16.13 -6.29 6.77
CA LEU A 61 -15.26 -6.51 7.93
C LEU A 61 -16.06 -6.57 9.24
N ARG A 62 -17.05 -5.68 9.42
CA ARG A 62 -17.96 -5.71 10.57
C ARG A 62 -18.69 -7.06 10.66
N ASP A 63 -19.14 -7.59 9.53
CA ASP A 63 -19.96 -8.79 9.45
C ASP A 63 -19.12 -10.09 9.48
N MET A 64 -17.79 -10.03 9.36
CA MET A 64 -16.87 -11.15 9.58
C MET A 64 -16.80 -11.61 11.05
N GLY A 65 -17.48 -10.92 11.97
CA GLY A 65 -17.67 -11.38 13.34
C GLY A 65 -16.85 -10.65 14.39
N PRO A 66 -16.96 -11.13 15.66
CA PRO A 66 -16.39 -10.40 16.80
C PRO A 66 -14.86 -10.31 16.77
N THR A 67 -14.17 -11.29 16.21
CA THR A 67 -12.71 -11.29 16.11
C THR A 67 -12.20 -10.09 15.32
N VAL A 68 -12.83 -9.79 14.18
CA VAL A 68 -12.49 -8.66 13.32
C VAL A 68 -12.95 -7.33 13.95
N ARG A 69 -14.14 -7.29 14.57
CA ARG A 69 -14.62 -6.08 15.28
C ARG A 69 -13.78 -5.68 16.49
N ARG A 70 -13.04 -6.61 17.11
CA ARG A 70 -12.08 -6.29 18.18
C ARG A 70 -10.79 -5.64 17.68
N CYS A 71 -10.56 -5.59 16.37
CA CYS A 71 -9.47 -4.80 15.77
C CYS A 71 -9.86 -3.32 15.75
N ARG A 72 -8.88 -2.43 15.83
CA ARG A 72 -9.04 -1.02 15.47
C ARG A 72 -9.02 -0.90 13.97
N ILE A 73 -9.80 0.02 13.41
CA ILE A 73 -9.81 0.29 11.97
C ILE A 73 -9.21 1.66 11.68
N GLU A 74 -8.38 1.75 10.67
CA GLU A 74 -7.86 2.98 10.08
C GLU A 74 -8.22 2.97 8.60
N ALA A 75 -9.15 3.81 8.20
CA ALA A 75 -9.59 3.91 6.83
C ALA A 75 -9.17 5.27 6.26
N GLU A 76 -8.81 5.31 4.99
CA GLU A 76 -8.34 6.55 4.36
C GLU A 76 -9.45 7.59 4.31
N GLU A 77 -10.66 7.16 3.99
CA GLU A 77 -11.81 8.05 3.90
C GLU A 77 -12.66 8.04 5.17
N GLY A 78 -13.41 9.12 5.39
CA GLY A 78 -14.22 9.30 6.60
C GLY A 78 -15.60 8.62 6.56
N THR A 79 -15.78 7.60 5.71
CA THR A 79 -17.04 6.90 5.51
C THR A 79 -17.04 5.49 6.08
N GLY A 80 -18.23 4.91 6.26
CA GLY A 80 -18.44 3.60 6.87
C GLY A 80 -18.75 3.67 8.37
N ASP A 81 -19.36 2.60 8.88
CA ASP A 81 -19.71 2.47 10.31
C ASP A 81 -18.48 2.07 11.14
N LEU A 82 -17.45 2.94 11.14
CA LEU A 82 -16.17 2.72 11.82
C LEU A 82 -16.34 2.56 13.33
N GLY A 83 -17.40 3.14 13.93
CA GLY A 83 -17.69 3.06 15.34
C GLY A 83 -18.07 1.65 15.85
N ARG A 84 -18.22 0.67 14.95
CA ARG A 84 -18.47 -0.74 15.31
C ARG A 84 -17.20 -1.53 15.62
N PHE A 85 -16.04 -0.95 15.37
CA PHE A 85 -14.75 -1.55 15.68
C PHE A 85 -14.21 -1.03 17.00
N ALA A 86 -13.23 -1.72 17.55
CA ALA A 86 -12.63 -1.29 18.81
C ALA A 86 -11.90 0.05 18.64
N ALA A 87 -12.09 0.97 19.60
CA ALA A 87 -11.36 2.24 19.63
C ALA A 87 -9.86 2.02 19.88
N GLU A 88 -9.54 1.01 20.71
CA GLU A 88 -8.17 0.61 21.04
C GLU A 88 -8.02 -0.91 20.82
N SER A 89 -6.94 -1.32 20.20
CA SER A 89 -6.59 -2.71 19.96
C SER A 89 -5.10 -2.85 19.64
N GLU A 90 -4.52 -3.98 19.97
CA GLU A 90 -3.22 -4.39 19.46
C GLU A 90 -3.23 -4.52 17.92
N TRP A 91 -4.35 -5.00 17.37
CA TRP A 91 -4.54 -5.19 15.94
C TRP A 91 -5.19 -3.97 15.29
N VAL A 92 -4.59 -3.53 14.20
CA VAL A 92 -5.08 -2.45 13.35
C VAL A 92 -5.32 -2.98 11.95
N LEU A 93 -6.54 -2.76 11.45
CA LEU A 93 -6.89 -2.97 10.05
C LEU A 93 -6.81 -1.63 9.33
N ALA A 94 -5.98 -1.53 8.33
CA ALA A 94 -5.86 -0.31 7.53
C ALA A 94 -6.38 -0.56 6.12
N ILE A 95 -7.20 0.38 5.62
CA ILE A 95 -7.90 0.27 4.34
C ILE A 95 -7.49 1.45 3.47
N ASP A 96 -7.08 1.15 2.25
CA ASP A 96 -7.09 2.09 1.14
C ASP A 96 -8.09 1.57 0.10
N PRO A 97 -9.22 2.25 -0.07
CA PRO A 97 -10.27 1.78 -0.97
C PRO A 97 -9.86 1.84 -2.44
N ILE A 98 -9.10 2.88 -2.84
CA ILE A 98 -8.57 3.06 -4.20
C ILE A 98 -7.17 3.68 -4.11
N ASP A 99 -6.15 2.88 -3.91
CA ASP A 99 -4.78 3.36 -4.11
C ASP A 99 -4.58 3.77 -5.57
N GLY A 100 -3.99 4.95 -5.78
CA GLY A 100 -3.87 5.53 -7.12
C GLY A 100 -5.14 6.26 -7.57
N THR A 101 -5.87 6.90 -6.65
CA THR A 101 -7.13 7.62 -6.92
C THR A 101 -7.00 8.64 -8.04
N ARG A 102 -5.85 9.32 -8.17
CA ARG A 102 -5.63 10.27 -9.26
C ARG A 102 -5.64 9.59 -10.63
N GLU A 103 -4.86 8.52 -10.80
CA GLU A 103 -4.83 7.73 -12.03
C GLU A 103 -6.19 7.10 -12.32
N TYR A 104 -6.87 6.65 -11.29
CA TYR A 104 -8.23 6.13 -11.38
C TYR A 104 -9.20 7.19 -11.90
N ARG A 105 -9.26 8.36 -11.27
CA ARG A 105 -10.12 9.49 -11.61
C ARG A 105 -9.85 10.01 -13.03
N ASP A 106 -8.58 10.23 -13.34
CA ASP A 106 -8.14 10.83 -14.60
C ASP A 106 -8.09 9.80 -15.74
N ARG A 107 -8.45 8.53 -15.45
CA ARG A 107 -8.44 7.40 -16.39
C ARG A 107 -7.10 7.16 -17.07
N ILE A 108 -6.02 7.38 -16.33
CA ILE A 108 -4.65 7.20 -16.79
C ILE A 108 -4.16 5.80 -16.37
N GLY A 109 -3.87 4.94 -17.38
CA GLY A 109 -3.39 3.58 -17.09
C GLY A 109 -4.38 2.71 -16.30
N HIS A 110 -3.86 1.63 -15.70
CA HIS A 110 -4.65 0.59 -15.02
C HIS A 110 -4.07 0.24 -13.63
N ARG A 111 -3.35 1.17 -13.01
CA ARG A 111 -2.50 0.92 -11.84
C ARG A 111 -3.16 1.06 -10.47
N TYR A 112 -4.46 1.36 -10.43
CA TYR A 112 -5.16 1.49 -9.17
C TYR A 112 -5.41 0.13 -8.52
N ALA A 113 -5.49 0.12 -7.20
CA ALA A 113 -5.73 -1.08 -6.42
C ALA A 113 -6.78 -0.87 -5.32
N VAL A 114 -7.46 -1.94 -4.94
CA VAL A 114 -8.24 -2.04 -3.70
C VAL A 114 -7.40 -2.82 -2.71
N MET A 115 -7.17 -2.27 -1.52
CA MET A 115 -6.27 -2.92 -0.58
C MET A 115 -6.64 -2.78 0.88
N LEU A 116 -6.15 -3.76 1.66
CA LEU A 116 -6.18 -3.78 3.10
C LEU A 116 -4.93 -4.46 3.65
N HIS A 117 -4.46 -3.97 4.80
CA HIS A 117 -3.48 -4.71 5.58
C HIS A 117 -3.87 -4.79 7.06
N ALA A 118 -3.38 -5.82 7.75
CA ALA A 118 -3.50 -5.99 9.19
C ALA A 118 -2.12 -5.94 9.84
N ARG A 119 -1.99 -5.14 10.90
CA ARG A 119 -0.72 -4.86 11.59
C ARG A 119 -0.89 -4.73 13.09
N THR A 120 0.20 -4.88 13.80
CA THR A 120 0.37 -4.40 15.18
C THR A 120 1.16 -3.09 15.18
N ALA A 121 1.47 -2.57 16.36
CA ALA A 121 2.35 -1.42 16.49
C ALA A 121 3.79 -1.70 16.00
N GLU A 122 4.20 -2.96 15.92
CA GLU A 122 5.55 -3.40 15.57
C GLU A 122 5.72 -3.74 14.10
N THR A 123 4.70 -4.39 13.47
CA THR A 123 4.87 -4.95 12.14
C THR A 123 3.53 -5.24 11.44
N ILE A 124 3.61 -5.49 10.14
CA ILE A 124 2.50 -5.95 9.31
C ILE A 124 2.52 -7.48 9.31
N HIS A 125 1.35 -8.09 9.40
CA HIS A 125 1.17 -9.55 9.42
C HIS A 125 0.39 -10.09 8.22
N TYR A 126 -0.44 -9.25 7.62
CA TYR A 126 -1.26 -9.58 6.46
C TYR A 126 -1.41 -8.38 5.54
N SER A 127 -1.30 -8.59 4.24
CA SER A 127 -1.62 -7.60 3.21
C SER A 127 -2.34 -8.28 2.06
N LEU A 128 -3.42 -7.67 1.60
CA LEU A 128 -4.15 -8.10 0.43
C LEU A 128 -4.35 -6.90 -0.50
N VAL A 129 -3.96 -7.07 -1.75
CA VAL A 129 -4.08 -6.08 -2.82
C VAL A 129 -4.72 -6.75 -4.02
N PHE A 130 -5.72 -6.11 -4.59
CA PHE A 130 -6.32 -6.48 -5.85
C PHE A 130 -6.24 -5.31 -6.82
N LEU A 131 -5.67 -5.56 -7.99
CA LEU A 131 -5.56 -4.60 -9.08
C LEU A 131 -6.60 -4.97 -10.15
N PRO A 132 -7.77 -4.34 -10.16
CA PRO A 132 -8.90 -4.82 -10.96
C PRO A 132 -8.69 -4.76 -12.47
N GLU A 133 -7.86 -3.84 -12.95
CA GLU A 133 -7.60 -3.62 -14.37
C GLU A 133 -6.19 -4.03 -14.82
N GLU A 134 -5.40 -4.61 -13.91
CA GLU A 134 -4.15 -5.25 -14.30
C GLU A 134 -4.47 -6.68 -14.78
N ASP A 135 -4.03 -7.05 -15.96
CA ASP A 135 -4.50 -8.21 -16.73
C ASP A 135 -6.01 -8.17 -17.10
N THR A 136 -6.50 -9.23 -17.71
CA THR A 136 -7.90 -9.30 -18.20
C THR A 136 -8.91 -9.29 -17.05
N ASP A 137 -8.64 -10.07 -16.00
CA ASP A 137 -9.56 -10.32 -14.90
C ASP A 137 -9.10 -9.70 -13.57
N GLY A 138 -7.96 -9.02 -13.60
CA GLY A 138 -7.29 -8.43 -12.45
C GLY A 138 -6.14 -9.26 -11.94
N THR A 139 -5.36 -8.67 -11.04
CA THR A 139 -4.15 -9.28 -10.46
C THR A 139 -4.20 -9.21 -8.94
N TRP A 140 -3.85 -10.31 -8.29
CA TRP A 140 -3.74 -10.43 -6.85
C TRP A 140 -2.30 -10.27 -6.38
N LEU A 141 -2.14 -9.62 -5.23
CA LEU A 141 -0.98 -9.73 -4.37
C LEU A 141 -1.47 -10.03 -2.94
N GLU A 142 -1.06 -11.14 -2.36
CA GLU A 142 -1.26 -11.44 -0.94
C GLU A 142 0.09 -11.68 -0.27
N VAL A 143 0.28 -11.05 0.90
CA VAL A 143 1.43 -11.31 1.78
C VAL A 143 0.89 -11.77 3.12
N ARG A 144 1.31 -12.96 3.56
CA ARG A 144 0.93 -13.53 4.84
C ARG A 144 2.19 -14.04 5.56
N GLY A 145 2.60 -13.33 6.61
CA GLY A 145 3.92 -13.53 7.18
C GLY A 145 5.00 -13.25 6.15
N ASP A 146 5.81 -14.25 5.83
CA ASP A 146 6.88 -14.20 4.83
C ASP A 146 6.50 -14.84 3.47
N ARG A 147 5.27 -15.36 3.34
CA ARG A 147 4.76 -15.89 2.08
C ARG A 147 4.15 -14.78 1.24
N ILE A 148 4.65 -14.61 0.02
CA ILE A 148 4.09 -13.71 -1.00
C ILE A 148 3.51 -14.58 -2.12
N VAL A 149 2.31 -14.23 -2.60
CA VAL A 149 1.77 -14.72 -3.88
C VAL A 149 1.40 -13.55 -4.76
N LEU A 150 1.65 -13.68 -6.05
CA LEU A 150 1.35 -12.69 -7.08
C LEU A 150 0.87 -13.41 -8.34
N GLY A 151 -0.25 -13.00 -8.91
CA GLY A 151 -0.72 -13.57 -10.17
C GLY A 151 -2.13 -13.14 -10.53
N ALA A 152 -2.51 -13.48 -11.78
CA ALA A 152 -3.81 -13.15 -12.35
C ALA A 152 -4.97 -13.80 -11.57
N ASP A 153 -6.09 -13.10 -11.55
CA ASP A 153 -7.35 -13.63 -11.06
C ASP A 153 -7.98 -14.62 -12.06
N ASP A 154 -8.85 -15.48 -11.53
CA ASP A 154 -9.69 -16.41 -12.31
C ASP A 154 -11.13 -16.33 -11.76
N PRO A 155 -12.02 -15.58 -12.43
CA PRO A 155 -13.41 -15.43 -11.97
C PRO A 155 -14.23 -16.73 -11.95
N ALA A 156 -13.77 -17.79 -12.63
CA ALA A 156 -14.44 -19.11 -12.59
C ALA A 156 -14.22 -19.82 -11.24
N ARG A 157 -13.30 -19.33 -10.42
CA ARG A 157 -12.95 -19.88 -9.10
C ARG A 157 -13.27 -18.89 -8.00
N THR A 158 -13.40 -19.38 -6.77
CA THR A 158 -13.45 -18.47 -5.62
C THR A 158 -12.11 -17.73 -5.46
N ALA A 159 -12.14 -16.47 -5.02
CA ALA A 159 -10.92 -15.67 -4.84
C ALA A 159 -9.89 -16.36 -3.94
N ARG A 160 -10.35 -17.01 -2.84
CA ARG A 160 -9.45 -17.76 -1.97
C ARG A 160 -8.81 -18.96 -2.70
N ALA A 161 -9.57 -19.70 -3.49
CA ALA A 161 -9.04 -20.83 -4.25
C ALA A 161 -8.04 -20.41 -5.35
N VAL A 162 -8.17 -19.20 -5.89
CA VAL A 162 -7.16 -18.61 -6.79
C VAL A 162 -5.87 -18.34 -6.01
N LEU A 163 -5.96 -17.59 -4.92
CA LEU A 163 -4.80 -17.22 -4.10
C LEU A 163 -4.06 -18.45 -3.54
N ASP A 164 -4.79 -19.50 -3.14
CA ASP A 164 -4.20 -20.74 -2.65
C ASP A 164 -3.42 -21.50 -3.72
N ALA A 165 -3.83 -21.38 -4.99
CA ALA A 165 -3.19 -22.04 -6.11
C ALA A 165 -2.00 -21.25 -6.69
N LEU A 166 -1.89 -19.96 -6.39
CA LEU A 166 -0.76 -19.15 -6.87
C LEU A 166 0.56 -19.65 -6.24
N PRO A 167 1.61 -19.82 -7.05
CA PRO A 167 2.92 -20.18 -6.52
C PRO A 167 3.47 -19.04 -5.66
N PRO A 168 4.20 -19.36 -4.58
CA PRO A 168 4.89 -18.35 -3.81
C PRO A 168 5.95 -17.65 -4.66
N VAL A 169 6.04 -16.34 -4.48
CA VAL A 169 7.14 -15.54 -5.05
C VAL A 169 8.43 -15.97 -4.35
N VAL A 170 9.39 -16.45 -5.12
CA VAL A 170 10.70 -16.81 -4.59
C VAL A 170 11.62 -15.61 -4.72
N PRO A 171 12.23 -15.12 -3.61
CA PRO A 171 13.25 -14.10 -3.69
C PRO A 171 14.37 -14.57 -4.61
N ALA A 172 14.60 -13.92 -5.74
CA ALA A 172 15.66 -14.34 -6.65
C ALA A 172 16.94 -13.60 -6.27
N PRO A 173 18.02 -14.30 -5.89
CA PRO A 173 19.30 -13.69 -5.53
C PRO A 173 19.94 -12.88 -6.67
N THR A 174 19.50 -13.07 -7.90
CA THR A 174 20.03 -12.43 -9.11
C THR A 174 19.07 -11.41 -9.75
N ARG A 175 17.90 -11.19 -9.20
CA ARG A 175 16.94 -10.15 -9.68
C ARG A 175 17.21 -8.78 -9.04
N ALA A 176 18.46 -8.44 -8.87
CA ALA A 176 18.83 -7.12 -8.39
C ALA A 176 18.56 -6.06 -9.48
N SER A 177 17.29 -5.77 -9.70
CA SER A 177 16.95 -4.46 -10.22
C SER A 177 17.64 -3.44 -9.32
N ARG A 178 18.12 -2.34 -9.88
CA ARG A 178 18.67 -1.22 -9.07
C ARG A 178 17.64 -0.10 -8.93
N ARG A 179 16.40 -0.35 -9.37
CA ARG A 179 15.35 0.68 -9.44
C ARG A 179 14.74 0.93 -8.06
N ILE A 180 14.71 2.20 -7.69
CA ILE A 180 14.16 2.72 -6.44
C ILE A 180 13.09 3.74 -6.78
N LEU A 181 11.85 3.47 -6.39
CA LEU A 181 10.78 4.46 -6.48
C LEU A 181 11.02 5.60 -5.49
N VAL A 182 10.91 6.84 -5.95
CA VAL A 182 11.01 8.04 -5.10
C VAL A 182 9.66 8.77 -5.14
N SER A 183 9.02 8.94 -3.99
CA SER A 183 7.67 9.51 -3.89
C SER A 183 7.44 10.32 -2.61
N GLY A 184 6.47 11.24 -2.66
CA GLY A 184 6.00 12.02 -1.51
C GLY A 184 6.81 13.29 -1.19
N PHE A 185 7.75 13.68 -2.03
CA PHE A 185 8.65 14.83 -1.80
C PHE A 185 8.10 16.20 -2.29
N LEU A 186 6.81 16.29 -2.59
CA LEU A 186 6.10 17.53 -2.93
C LEU A 186 6.81 18.40 -4.00
N GLY A 187 6.99 17.84 -5.20
CA GLY A 187 7.61 18.52 -6.34
C GLY A 187 9.13 18.40 -6.40
N ARG A 188 9.78 17.78 -5.41
CA ARG A 188 11.21 17.50 -5.38
C ARG A 188 11.57 16.08 -5.78
N GLU A 189 10.60 15.27 -6.22
CA GLU A 189 10.80 13.87 -6.58
C GLU A 189 11.90 13.68 -7.62
N ALA A 190 11.91 14.50 -8.68
CA ALA A 190 12.92 14.43 -9.74
C ALA A 190 14.33 14.78 -9.24
N GLU A 191 14.47 15.73 -8.32
CA GLU A 191 15.74 16.07 -7.67
C GLU A 191 16.23 14.89 -6.83
N ARG A 192 15.34 14.31 -6.02
CA ARG A 192 15.63 13.19 -5.13
C ARG A 192 15.95 11.91 -5.89
N ALA A 193 15.24 11.64 -6.98
CA ALA A 193 15.54 10.52 -7.87
C ALA A 193 16.93 10.65 -8.50
N ARG A 194 17.32 11.84 -8.95
CA ARG A 194 18.70 12.09 -9.44
C ARG A 194 19.76 11.88 -8.35
N ALA A 195 19.50 12.31 -7.11
CA ALA A 195 20.40 12.07 -5.99
C ALA A 195 20.57 10.56 -5.71
N VAL A 196 19.48 9.79 -5.76
CA VAL A 196 19.53 8.32 -5.68
C VAL A 196 20.33 7.75 -6.84
N SER A 197 20.11 8.22 -8.08
CA SER A 197 20.83 7.72 -9.26
C SER A 197 22.33 8.00 -9.20
N ALA A 198 22.76 9.10 -8.58
CA ALA A 198 24.17 9.43 -8.39
C ALA A 198 24.91 8.41 -7.49
N THR A 199 24.21 7.61 -6.71
CA THR A 199 24.80 6.53 -5.86
C THR A 199 25.06 5.23 -6.64
N GLY A 200 24.63 5.17 -7.91
CA GLY A 200 24.66 3.96 -8.73
C GLY A 200 23.41 3.09 -8.62
N LEU A 201 22.42 3.45 -7.79
CA LEU A 201 21.05 2.95 -7.92
C LEU A 201 20.36 3.63 -9.10
N ASP A 202 19.12 3.29 -9.38
CA ASP A 202 18.31 3.89 -10.45
C ASP A 202 17.05 4.50 -9.83
N GLY A 203 17.10 5.80 -9.51
CA GLY A 203 15.97 6.54 -8.93
C GLY A 203 14.88 6.79 -9.98
N VAL A 204 13.70 6.22 -9.80
CA VAL A 204 12.57 6.33 -10.72
C VAL A 204 11.38 7.06 -10.09
N LEU A 205 10.58 7.71 -10.92
CA LEU A 205 9.32 8.35 -10.52
C LEU A 205 8.13 7.43 -10.80
N GLY A 206 7.05 7.58 -10.04
CA GLY A 206 5.84 6.77 -10.23
C GLY A 206 5.30 6.80 -11.66
N ALA A 207 5.31 7.95 -12.32
CA ALA A 207 4.87 8.08 -13.72
C ALA A 207 5.72 7.28 -14.71
N ALA A 208 6.98 6.95 -14.38
CA ALA A 208 7.89 6.18 -15.21
C ALA A 208 7.83 4.66 -14.94
N THR A 209 7.05 4.20 -13.95
CA THR A 209 6.89 2.77 -13.68
C THR A 209 5.81 2.16 -14.59
N PRO A 210 5.97 0.89 -15.01
CA PRO A 210 5.02 0.24 -15.94
C PRO A 210 3.74 -0.25 -15.24
N GLY A 211 3.64 -0.22 -13.93
CA GLY A 211 2.51 -0.76 -13.16
C GLY A 211 2.47 -0.23 -11.73
N SER A 212 1.61 -0.83 -10.92
CA SER A 212 1.50 -0.53 -9.49
C SER A 212 2.78 -0.96 -8.74
N LEU A 213 3.10 -0.20 -7.70
CA LEU A 213 4.29 -0.38 -6.87
C LEU A 213 4.41 -1.79 -6.27
N TYR A 214 3.30 -2.36 -5.79
CA TYR A 214 3.32 -3.60 -5.01
C TYR A 214 3.70 -4.82 -5.86
N PRO A 215 3.08 -5.10 -7.01
CA PRO A 215 3.52 -6.18 -7.88
C PRO A 215 4.91 -5.92 -8.47
N LEU A 216 5.29 -4.65 -8.72
CA LEU A 216 6.63 -4.32 -9.19
C LEU A 216 7.73 -4.61 -8.16
N MET A 217 7.45 -4.43 -6.87
CA MET A 217 8.34 -4.87 -5.80
C MET A 217 8.36 -6.39 -5.65
N ALA A 218 7.19 -7.03 -5.62
CA ALA A 218 7.08 -8.47 -5.48
C ALA A 218 7.76 -9.23 -6.63
N SER A 219 7.66 -8.72 -7.87
CA SER A 219 8.33 -9.30 -9.05
C SER A 219 9.83 -8.99 -9.14
N GLY A 220 10.35 -8.08 -8.31
CA GLY A 220 11.74 -7.62 -8.35
C GLY A 220 12.05 -6.62 -9.48
N TYR A 221 11.04 -6.05 -10.14
CA TYR A 221 11.24 -4.91 -11.05
C TYR A 221 11.74 -3.67 -10.30
N LEU A 222 11.19 -3.43 -9.10
CA LEU A 222 11.70 -2.45 -8.13
C LEU A 222 12.41 -3.19 -7.01
N THR A 223 13.62 -2.74 -6.66
CA THR A 223 14.34 -3.22 -5.48
C THR A 223 13.80 -2.61 -4.20
N GLY A 224 13.27 -1.40 -4.28
CA GLY A 224 12.75 -0.68 -3.12
C GLY A 224 12.13 0.65 -3.47
N ALA A 225 11.87 1.42 -2.41
CA ALA A 225 11.28 2.74 -2.50
C ALA A 225 11.80 3.66 -1.39
N LEU A 226 11.75 4.96 -1.66
CA LEU A 226 12.07 6.04 -0.74
C LEU A 226 10.88 6.99 -0.67
N PHE A 227 10.28 7.13 0.51
CA PHE A 227 9.06 7.89 0.73
C PHE A 227 9.25 9.00 1.75
N HIS A 228 8.68 10.15 1.48
CA HIS A 228 8.60 11.23 2.45
C HIS A 228 7.24 11.23 3.14
N THR A 229 7.24 11.02 4.46
CA THR A 229 6.02 10.99 5.30
C THR A 229 4.88 10.17 4.68
N PRO A 230 5.13 8.87 4.41
CA PRO A 230 4.13 8.03 3.78
C PRO A 230 2.87 7.89 4.65
N ASN A 231 1.71 7.68 4.03
CA ASN A 231 0.50 7.39 4.76
C ASN A 231 0.54 5.95 5.35
N VAL A 232 -0.41 5.64 6.23
CA VAL A 232 -0.47 4.35 6.91
C VAL A 232 -1.42 3.35 6.24
N TYR A 233 -2.03 3.70 5.10
CA TYR A 233 -3.07 2.89 4.46
C TYR A 233 -2.49 1.99 3.37
N ASP A 234 -1.61 2.51 2.52
CA ASP A 234 -1.01 1.84 1.36
C ASP A 234 0.47 1.47 1.59
N PHE A 235 1.27 2.44 2.03
CA PHE A 235 2.73 2.27 2.15
C PHE A 235 3.16 1.04 2.98
N PRO A 236 2.49 0.66 4.09
CA PRO A 236 2.87 -0.52 4.85
C PRO A 236 2.87 -1.82 4.03
N VAL A 237 2.10 -1.90 2.95
CA VAL A 237 2.14 -3.06 2.04
C VAL A 237 3.53 -3.20 1.38
N CYS A 238 4.15 -2.09 0.97
CA CYS A 238 5.53 -2.11 0.45
C CYS A 238 6.53 -2.62 1.49
N MET A 239 6.37 -2.18 2.75
CA MET A 239 7.22 -2.67 3.85
C MET A 239 7.05 -4.16 4.05
N HIS A 240 5.81 -4.67 4.00
CA HIS A 240 5.52 -6.09 4.14
C HIS A 240 6.17 -6.90 3.02
N VAL A 241 6.00 -6.48 1.76
CA VAL A 241 6.66 -7.10 0.60
C VAL A 241 8.19 -7.09 0.75
N ALA A 242 8.79 -5.94 1.11
CA ALA A 242 10.24 -5.85 1.29
C ALA A 242 10.75 -6.83 2.36
N ARG A 243 10.06 -6.92 3.50
CA ARG A 243 10.40 -7.84 4.61
C ARG A 243 10.25 -9.30 4.21
N ALA A 244 9.15 -9.66 3.56
CA ALA A 244 8.91 -11.03 3.10
C ALA A 244 9.90 -11.47 2.01
N LEU A 245 10.52 -10.54 1.28
CA LEU A 245 11.62 -10.77 0.35
C LEU A 245 13.02 -10.82 1.03
N GLY A 246 13.09 -10.70 2.37
CA GLY A 246 14.34 -10.76 3.13
C GLY A 246 15.03 -9.42 3.37
N GLY A 247 14.42 -8.34 2.94
CA GLY A 247 14.85 -6.96 3.17
C GLY A 247 14.27 -6.31 4.43
N GLU A 248 14.13 -4.99 4.43
CA GLU A 248 13.59 -4.24 5.56
C GLU A 248 13.06 -2.85 5.13
N ALA A 249 12.38 -2.18 6.07
CA ALA A 249 12.02 -0.78 6.00
C ALA A 249 12.56 -0.04 7.23
N VAL A 250 13.24 1.08 7.00
CA VAL A 250 13.92 1.84 8.06
C VAL A 250 13.66 3.35 7.95
N TRP A 251 13.72 4.02 9.09
CA TRP A 251 13.80 5.47 9.16
C TRP A 251 15.20 5.90 8.66
N VAL A 252 15.28 6.81 7.67
CA VAL A 252 16.57 7.20 7.11
C VAL A 252 17.44 7.98 8.10
N HIS A 253 16.85 8.70 9.08
CA HIS A 253 17.60 9.55 10.02
C HIS A 253 18.39 8.77 11.05
N ASP A 254 17.90 7.61 11.50
CA ASP A 254 18.53 6.83 12.56
C ASP A 254 18.78 5.36 12.18
N GLY A 255 18.34 4.94 10.99
CA GLY A 255 18.49 3.57 10.49
C GLY A 255 17.67 2.52 11.23
N LYS A 256 16.80 2.94 12.17
CA LYS A 256 15.98 2.00 12.92
C LYS A 256 14.85 1.47 12.07
N ARG A 257 14.45 0.25 12.37
CA ARG A 257 13.30 -0.41 11.77
C ARG A 257 12.05 0.45 11.95
N VAL A 258 11.28 0.61 10.87
CA VAL A 258 9.99 1.32 10.94
C VAL A 258 9.00 0.50 11.76
N ASP A 259 8.34 1.17 12.69
CA ASP A 259 7.20 0.70 13.44
C ASP A 259 6.04 1.72 13.35
N PHE A 260 4.88 1.38 13.92
CA PHE A 260 3.67 2.21 13.87
C PHE A 260 3.32 2.85 15.22
N ARG A 261 4.28 2.92 16.16
CA ARG A 261 4.08 3.56 17.47
C ARG A 261 4.00 5.07 17.37
N ARG A 262 4.57 5.64 16.30
CA ARG A 262 4.53 7.08 16.03
C ARG A 262 3.84 7.31 14.71
N THR A 263 2.69 7.95 14.77
CA THR A 263 1.96 8.46 13.62
C THR A 263 1.56 9.90 13.89
N TRP A 264 1.24 10.65 12.87
CA TRP A 264 0.68 11.98 13.01
C TRP A 264 -0.47 12.19 12.03
N ARG A 265 -1.44 13.01 12.43
CA ARG A 265 -2.54 13.39 11.56
C ARG A 265 -2.11 14.59 10.72
N ASP A 266 -2.07 14.39 9.43
CA ASP A 266 -1.87 15.43 8.43
C ASP A 266 -3.22 16.10 8.14
N GLU A 267 -3.51 17.21 8.83
CA GLU A 267 -4.80 17.89 8.71
C GLU A 267 -5.05 18.45 7.31
N ARG A 268 -3.99 18.79 6.54
CA ARG A 268 -4.12 19.27 5.17
C ARG A 268 -4.60 18.20 4.21
N ALA A 269 -4.13 16.98 4.42
CA ALA A 269 -4.49 15.82 3.60
C ALA A 269 -5.65 15.02 4.20
N ASN A 270 -6.04 15.31 5.44
CA ASN A 270 -6.94 14.49 6.25
C ASN A 270 -6.49 13.02 6.33
N MET A 271 -5.18 12.78 6.49
CA MET A 271 -4.56 11.45 6.48
C MET A 271 -3.76 11.19 7.75
N ILE A 272 -3.64 9.91 8.13
CA ILE A 272 -2.66 9.47 9.13
C ILE A 272 -1.37 9.09 8.39
N ARG A 273 -0.23 9.60 8.87
CA ARG A 273 1.08 9.41 8.26
C ARG A 273 2.12 8.91 9.25
N LEU A 274 3.14 8.25 8.74
CA LEU A 274 4.40 8.01 9.43
C LEU A 274 5.24 9.30 9.36
N PRO A 275 5.89 9.74 10.45
CA PRO A 275 6.72 10.93 10.44
C PRO A 275 8.06 10.68 9.75
N GLY A 276 8.54 11.66 8.97
CA GLY A 276 9.88 11.64 8.38
C GLY A 276 10.02 10.84 7.08
N ILE A 277 11.24 10.50 6.73
CA ILE A 277 11.57 9.78 5.49
C ILE A 277 11.79 8.31 5.80
N VAL A 278 11.18 7.45 5.00
CA VAL A 278 11.28 6.00 5.11
C VAL A 278 11.90 5.44 3.84
N ALA A 279 12.90 4.58 4.01
CA ALA A 279 13.44 3.72 2.97
C ALA A 279 12.97 2.28 3.19
N CYS A 280 12.50 1.61 2.14
CA CYS A 280 12.27 0.17 2.16
C CYS A 280 12.92 -0.48 0.94
N ALA A 281 13.53 -1.63 1.12
CA ALA A 281 14.12 -2.39 0.01
C ALA A 281 14.20 -3.88 0.35
N SER A 282 14.07 -4.72 -0.68
CA SER A 282 14.31 -6.16 -0.60
C SER A 282 15.81 -6.50 -0.52
N ASP A 283 16.68 -5.59 -0.92
CA ASP A 283 18.14 -5.71 -0.84
C ASP A 283 18.71 -4.80 0.25
N ARG A 284 19.50 -5.37 1.17
CA ARG A 284 20.07 -4.64 2.32
C ARG A 284 21.15 -3.64 1.93
N SER A 285 21.89 -3.89 0.86
CA SER A 285 22.93 -2.97 0.38
C SER A 285 22.28 -1.74 -0.26
N ALA A 286 21.23 -1.93 -1.06
CA ALA A 286 20.41 -0.83 -1.58
C ALA A 286 19.79 -0.02 -0.43
N LEU A 287 19.26 -0.69 0.61
CA LEU A 287 18.70 -0.03 1.78
C LEU A 287 19.72 0.86 2.49
N ALA A 288 20.94 0.37 2.73
CA ALA A 288 22.03 1.14 3.34
C ALA A 288 22.37 2.39 2.49
N THR A 289 22.47 2.23 1.18
CA THR A 289 22.71 3.35 0.24
C THR A 289 21.58 4.40 0.30
N LEU A 290 20.33 3.97 0.42
CA LEU A 290 19.18 4.89 0.54
C LEU A 290 19.21 5.66 1.87
N VAL A 291 19.58 5.01 2.95
CA VAL A 291 19.78 5.68 4.25
C VAL A 291 20.86 6.74 4.15
N ASP A 292 22.00 6.41 3.55
CA ASP A 292 23.13 7.34 3.46
C ASP A 292 22.80 8.57 2.59
N VAL A 293 22.17 8.37 1.44
CA VAL A 293 21.84 9.48 0.54
C VAL A 293 20.76 10.41 1.09
N ALA A 294 19.81 9.87 1.88
CA ALA A 294 18.65 10.63 2.34
C ALA A 294 18.76 11.14 3.79
N ARG A 295 19.82 10.77 4.53
CA ARG A 295 19.99 11.06 5.96
C ARG A 295 19.85 12.52 6.31
N GLU A 296 20.42 13.41 5.48
CA GLU A 296 20.43 14.84 5.70
C GLU A 296 19.24 15.58 5.06
N TRP A 297 18.30 14.84 4.44
CA TRP A 297 17.12 15.47 3.88
C TRP A 297 16.14 15.86 4.99
N SER A 298 15.45 17.01 4.81
CA SER A 298 14.47 17.44 5.81
C SER A 298 13.38 16.40 6.03
N PRO A 299 13.07 16.06 7.30
CA PRO A 299 11.95 15.18 7.63
C PRO A 299 10.59 15.90 7.55
N GLU A 300 10.58 17.21 7.41
CA GLU A 300 9.36 18.00 7.46
C GLU A 300 8.71 18.10 6.08
N ARG A 301 7.47 17.63 5.97
CA ARG A 301 6.74 17.52 4.71
C ARG A 301 6.49 18.85 4.03
N TYR A 302 6.18 19.89 4.78
CA TYR A 302 5.69 21.17 4.27
C TYR A 302 6.71 22.33 4.43
N ARG A 303 7.98 22.02 4.39
CA ARG A 303 9.07 22.99 4.36
C ARG A 303 9.60 23.27 2.98
#